data_c65294b24287bb410d8ebae047f5414e
#
_entry.id   c65294b24287bb410d8ebae047f5414e
#
_cell.length_a   1.000
_cell.length_b   1.000
_cell.length_c   1.000
_cell.angle_alpha   90.00
_cell.angle_beta   90.00
_cell.angle_gamma   90.00
#
_symmetry.space_group_name_H-M   'P 1'
#
loop_
_entity.id
_entity.type
_entity.pdbx_description
1 polymer ?
#
loop_
_entity_poly.entity_id
_entity_poly.type
_entity_poly.pdbx_seq_one_letter_code
_entity_poly.pdbx_strand_id
1 'polypeptide(L)'
;KRKEKSMTQQSLAEATGINRALISRIEKQDFIPSIPQLEQLGEVLGFEPDSVFADTAHDRLPSPSPLRIAVAGTGYVGLSIATLLAQHNHVTAVDILPEKVDLINRRKSPIQDDYIEKYLAEKELDLTATLDGAAAYKDADYVIIAAPTNYDSARNYFDTSAVEAVIELVLSVNPDAVMVIKSTIP
;
A
#
# COMPACT_ATOMS: atom_id res chain seq x y z
N LYS A 1 -16.15 15.99 22.95
CA LYS A 1 -15.16 16.55 23.91
C LYS A 1 -15.34 18.04 24.17
N ARG A 2 -15.48 18.95 23.15
CA ARG A 2 -15.69 20.39 23.39
C ARG A 2 -16.95 20.65 24.26
N LYS A 3 -18.08 20.02 23.95
CA LYS A 3 -19.33 20.16 24.71
C LYS A 3 -19.19 19.64 26.15
N GLU A 4 -18.45 18.56 26.37
CA GLU A 4 -18.14 18.00 27.69
C GLU A 4 -17.34 19.00 28.56
N LYS A 5 -16.46 19.79 27.92
CA LYS A 5 -15.71 20.86 28.58
C LYS A 5 -16.48 22.19 28.67
N SER A 6 -17.77 22.21 28.30
CA SER A 6 -18.61 23.43 28.30
C SER A 6 -18.03 24.61 27.51
N MET A 7 -17.18 24.32 26.51
CA MET A 7 -16.57 25.34 25.66
C MET A 7 -17.47 25.72 24.50
N THR A 8 -17.48 27.01 24.11
CA THR A 8 -18.12 27.43 22.85
C THR A 8 -17.17 27.23 21.67
N GLN A 9 -17.69 27.23 20.45
CA GLN A 9 -16.82 27.18 19.25
C GLN A 9 -15.89 28.39 19.18
N GLN A 10 -16.35 29.55 19.71
CA GLN A 10 -15.55 30.78 19.76
C GLN A 10 -14.39 30.64 20.77
N SER A 11 -14.68 30.14 21.99
CA SER A 11 -13.63 29.95 23.00
C SER A 11 -12.61 28.88 22.59
N LEU A 12 -13.04 27.85 21.86
CA LEU A 12 -12.12 26.84 21.30
C LEU A 12 -11.26 27.47 20.20
N ALA A 13 -11.83 28.32 19.35
CA ALA A 13 -11.08 29.03 18.31
C ALA A 13 -9.99 29.93 18.90
N GLU A 14 -10.31 30.67 19.96
CA GLU A 14 -9.36 31.53 20.66
C GLU A 14 -8.25 30.74 21.36
N ALA A 15 -8.59 29.57 21.94
CA ALA A 15 -7.62 28.75 22.66
C ALA A 15 -6.68 27.98 21.71
N THR A 16 -7.14 27.60 20.50
CA THR A 16 -6.36 26.80 19.52
C THR A 16 -5.74 27.65 18.42
N GLY A 17 -6.15 28.93 18.24
CA GLY A 17 -5.78 29.71 17.07
C GLY A 17 -6.44 29.28 15.76
N ILE A 18 -7.33 28.28 15.80
CA ILE A 18 -8.05 27.79 14.63
C ILE A 18 -9.29 28.65 14.37
N ASN A 19 -9.51 29.04 13.11
CA ASN A 19 -10.67 29.85 12.76
C ASN A 19 -11.99 29.15 13.17
N ARG A 20 -12.91 29.90 13.81
CA ARG A 20 -14.20 29.39 14.27
C ARG A 20 -15.01 28.71 13.17
N ALA A 21 -15.00 29.27 11.95
CA ALA A 21 -15.71 28.67 10.81
C ALA A 21 -15.16 27.28 10.46
N LEU A 22 -13.84 27.10 10.60
CA LEU A 22 -13.18 25.81 10.38
C LEU A 22 -13.55 24.81 11.46
N ILE A 23 -13.58 25.21 12.73
CA ILE A 23 -14.06 24.36 13.84
C ILE A 23 -15.51 23.91 13.59
N SER A 24 -16.36 24.82 13.13
CA SER A 24 -17.75 24.45 12.79
C SER A 24 -17.83 23.42 11.67
N ARG A 25 -16.96 23.50 10.66
CA ARG A 25 -16.89 22.52 9.56
C ARG A 25 -16.34 21.18 10.03
N ILE A 26 -15.32 21.18 10.88
CA ILE A 26 -14.78 19.95 11.49
C ILE A 26 -15.88 19.23 12.29
N GLU A 27 -16.64 19.96 13.11
CA GLU A 27 -17.74 19.39 13.91
C GLU A 27 -18.90 18.83 13.06
N LYS A 28 -19.08 19.36 11.86
CA LYS A 28 -20.07 18.89 10.88
C LYS A 28 -19.53 17.77 9.98
N GLN A 29 -18.27 17.38 10.15
CA GLN A 29 -17.57 16.41 9.29
C GLN A 29 -17.41 16.86 7.82
N ASP A 30 -17.53 18.17 7.57
CA ASP A 30 -17.35 18.80 6.26
C ASP A 30 -15.89 19.18 5.96
N PHE A 31 -14.99 18.94 6.91
CA PHE A 31 -13.56 19.26 6.79
C PHE A 31 -12.73 18.33 7.65
N ILE A 32 -11.66 17.79 7.07
CA ILE A 32 -10.67 16.97 7.77
C ILE A 32 -9.54 17.89 8.25
N PRO A 33 -9.30 17.99 9.57
CA PRO A 33 -8.23 18.82 10.10
C PRO A 33 -6.85 18.25 9.74
N SER A 34 -5.87 19.11 9.53
CA SER A 34 -4.48 18.71 9.38
C SER A 34 -3.89 18.21 10.70
N ILE A 35 -2.77 17.49 10.66
CA ILE A 35 -2.08 16.97 11.85
C ILE A 35 -1.79 18.10 12.86
N PRO A 36 -1.20 19.27 12.47
CA PRO A 36 -0.98 20.37 13.40
C PRO A 36 -2.28 20.91 14.03
N GLN A 37 -3.38 20.93 13.28
CA GLN A 37 -4.68 21.33 13.81
C GLN A 37 -5.25 20.30 14.80
N LEU A 38 -5.02 19.02 14.58
CA LEU A 38 -5.39 17.95 15.52
C LEU A 38 -4.58 18.03 16.81
N GLU A 39 -3.29 18.34 16.73
CA GLU A 39 -2.42 18.54 17.89
C GLU A 39 -2.92 19.72 18.73
N GLN A 40 -3.18 20.89 18.13
CA GLN A 40 -3.74 22.05 18.81
C GLN A 40 -5.11 21.76 19.46
N LEU A 41 -5.97 21.02 18.77
CA LEU A 41 -7.26 20.58 19.33
C LEU A 41 -7.06 19.57 20.46
N GLY A 42 -6.09 18.67 20.33
CA GLY A 42 -5.74 17.68 21.33
C GLY A 42 -5.26 18.30 22.64
N GLU A 43 -4.36 19.27 22.57
CA GLU A 43 -3.85 20.01 23.74
C GLU A 43 -4.99 20.69 24.53
N VAL A 44 -5.88 21.38 23.84
CA VAL A 44 -6.99 22.12 24.50
C VAL A 44 -8.10 21.18 24.98
N LEU A 45 -8.43 20.18 24.19
CA LEU A 45 -9.55 19.27 24.48
C LEU A 45 -9.13 18.03 25.29
N GLY A 46 -7.84 17.81 25.50
CA GLY A 46 -7.30 16.72 26.30
C GLY A 46 -7.48 15.36 25.61
N PHE A 47 -6.99 15.23 24.37
CA PHE A 47 -6.89 13.96 23.67
C PHE A 47 -5.59 13.88 22.88
N GLU A 48 -5.03 12.71 22.77
CA GLU A 48 -3.90 12.46 21.90
C GLU A 48 -4.39 12.36 20.44
N PRO A 49 -3.77 13.06 19.47
CA PRO A 49 -4.15 13.01 18.06
C PRO A 49 -4.26 11.59 17.52
N ASP A 50 -3.35 10.69 17.90
CA ASP A 50 -3.35 9.29 17.52
C ASP A 50 -4.60 8.54 18.00
N SER A 51 -5.19 8.95 19.15
CA SER A 51 -6.42 8.36 19.67
C SER A 51 -7.66 8.63 18.80
N VAL A 52 -7.63 9.68 17.98
CA VAL A 52 -8.72 9.99 17.04
C VAL A 52 -8.75 9.00 15.89
N PHE A 53 -7.61 8.43 15.55
CA PHE A 53 -7.47 7.41 14.52
C PHE A 53 -7.57 5.98 15.06
N ALA A 54 -7.24 5.79 16.35
CA ALA A 54 -7.33 4.48 17.02
C ALA A 54 -8.79 3.97 17.15
N ASP A 55 -9.77 4.87 17.25
CA ASP A 55 -11.20 4.52 17.36
C ASP A 55 -11.87 4.23 16.00
N THR A 56 -11.17 4.43 14.88
CA THR A 56 -11.67 4.07 13.57
C THR A 56 -11.29 2.62 13.22
N ALA A 57 -12.16 1.69 13.56
CA ALA A 57 -12.27 0.35 12.96
C ALA A 57 -11.06 -0.61 13.04
N HIS A 58 -9.85 -0.18 13.42
CA HIS A 58 -8.70 -1.08 13.54
C HIS A 58 -8.82 -2.03 14.73
N ASP A 59 -9.48 -1.64 15.82
CA ASP A 59 -9.70 -2.50 17.00
C ASP A 59 -10.90 -3.46 16.86
N ARG A 60 -11.69 -3.35 15.78
CA ARG A 60 -12.88 -4.20 15.56
C ARG A 60 -12.74 -5.19 14.41
N LEU A 61 -11.71 -5.03 13.60
CA LEU A 61 -11.35 -6.09 12.66
C LEU A 61 -10.41 -7.05 13.40
N PRO A 62 -10.66 -8.36 13.39
CA PRO A 62 -9.64 -9.31 13.76
C PRO A 62 -8.41 -8.93 12.97
N SER A 63 -7.21 -8.95 13.61
CA SER A 63 -5.95 -8.72 12.89
C SER A 63 -6.06 -9.46 11.57
N PRO A 64 -6.06 -8.78 10.41
CA PRO A 64 -6.27 -9.47 9.16
C PRO A 64 -5.26 -10.60 9.12
N SER A 65 -5.72 -11.82 8.92
CA SER A 65 -4.83 -12.94 8.65
C SER A 65 -3.87 -12.48 7.55
N PRO A 66 -2.56 -12.82 7.61
CA PRO A 66 -1.65 -12.43 6.57
C PRO A 66 -2.24 -12.74 5.21
N LEU A 67 -2.33 -11.74 4.34
CA LEU A 67 -2.87 -11.91 3.00
C LEU A 67 -1.87 -12.69 2.13
N ARG A 68 -2.39 -13.42 1.18
CA ARG A 68 -1.59 -14.02 0.10
C ARG A 68 -1.54 -13.06 -1.07
N ILE A 69 -0.39 -12.51 -1.33
CA ILE A 69 -0.19 -11.48 -2.36
C ILE A 69 0.80 -12.00 -3.38
N ALA A 70 0.41 -12.00 -4.64
CA ALA A 70 1.33 -12.26 -5.73
C ALA A 70 1.73 -10.94 -6.40
N VAL A 71 3.00 -10.82 -6.77
CA VAL A 71 3.53 -9.63 -7.46
C VAL A 71 4.15 -10.08 -8.78
N ALA A 72 3.52 -9.69 -9.89
CA ALA A 72 3.97 -10.01 -11.24
C ALA A 72 4.94 -8.95 -11.76
N GLY A 73 6.20 -9.32 -11.92
CA GLY A 73 7.32 -8.47 -12.31
C GLY A 73 8.15 -8.00 -11.10
N THR A 74 9.46 -8.22 -11.17
CA THR A 74 10.44 -7.87 -10.13
C THR A 74 11.39 -6.77 -10.56
N GLY A 75 10.86 -5.78 -11.28
CA GLY A 75 11.54 -4.50 -11.51
C GLY A 75 11.49 -3.61 -10.26
N TYR A 76 11.91 -2.35 -10.38
CA TYR A 76 11.94 -1.39 -9.26
C TYR A 76 10.61 -1.31 -8.51
N VAL A 77 9.49 -1.13 -9.21
CA VAL A 77 8.17 -1.00 -8.61
C VAL A 77 7.72 -2.30 -7.97
N GLY A 78 7.78 -3.41 -8.69
CA GLY A 78 7.29 -4.70 -8.19
C GLY A 78 8.08 -5.21 -6.99
N LEU A 79 9.42 -5.14 -7.04
CA LEU A 79 10.24 -5.61 -5.92
C LEU A 79 10.15 -4.70 -4.69
N SER A 80 10.03 -3.38 -4.87
CA SER A 80 9.77 -2.44 -3.76
C SER A 80 8.46 -2.77 -3.05
N ILE A 81 7.38 -3.00 -3.80
CA ILE A 81 6.08 -3.36 -3.25
C ILE A 81 6.15 -4.75 -2.58
N ALA A 82 6.79 -5.73 -3.21
CA ALA A 82 6.93 -7.07 -2.67
C ALA A 82 7.67 -7.07 -1.32
N THR A 83 8.80 -6.36 -1.21
CA THR A 83 9.57 -6.26 0.05
C THR A 83 8.80 -5.51 1.13
N LEU A 84 8.03 -4.46 0.77
CA LEU A 84 7.23 -3.70 1.72
C LEU A 84 6.10 -4.57 2.29
N LEU A 85 5.35 -5.25 1.43
CA LEU A 85 4.20 -6.07 1.83
C LEU A 85 4.61 -7.35 2.56
N ALA A 86 5.75 -7.94 2.22
CA ALA A 86 6.25 -9.17 2.82
C ALA A 86 6.64 -9.05 4.30
N GLN A 87 6.67 -7.84 4.86
CA GLN A 87 6.88 -7.63 6.29
C GLN A 87 5.68 -8.09 7.14
N HIS A 88 4.48 -8.19 6.53
CA HIS A 88 3.25 -8.49 7.26
C HIS A 88 2.33 -9.49 6.52
N ASN A 89 2.69 -9.93 5.32
CA ASN A 89 1.87 -10.78 4.46
C ASN A 89 2.72 -11.86 3.79
N HIS A 90 2.06 -12.92 3.29
CA HIS A 90 2.68 -13.93 2.44
C HIS A 90 2.81 -13.41 1.01
N VAL A 91 4.02 -13.10 0.57
CA VAL A 91 4.24 -12.53 -0.75
C VAL A 91 4.99 -13.50 -1.65
N THR A 92 4.44 -13.74 -2.84
CA THR A 92 5.09 -14.50 -3.91
C THR A 92 5.39 -13.58 -5.09
N ALA A 93 6.67 -13.31 -5.32
CA ALA A 93 7.14 -12.55 -6.48
C ALA A 93 7.27 -13.45 -7.70
N VAL A 94 6.74 -13.03 -8.83
CA VAL A 94 6.79 -13.78 -10.10
C VAL A 94 7.62 -12.98 -11.11
N ASP A 95 8.62 -13.61 -11.70
CA ASP A 95 9.39 -13.04 -12.81
C ASP A 95 9.66 -14.13 -13.84
N ILE A 96 9.95 -13.73 -15.07
CA ILE A 96 10.27 -14.63 -16.17
C ILE A 96 11.76 -14.99 -16.23
N LEU A 97 12.62 -14.25 -15.48
CA LEU A 97 14.06 -14.41 -15.47
C LEU A 97 14.51 -15.27 -14.28
N PRO A 98 15.06 -16.49 -14.52
CA PRO A 98 15.48 -17.40 -13.46
C PRO A 98 16.53 -16.78 -12.52
N GLU A 99 17.43 -15.96 -13.05
CA GLU A 99 18.48 -15.30 -12.27
C GLU A 99 17.90 -14.37 -11.20
N LYS A 100 16.82 -13.63 -11.53
CA LYS A 100 16.17 -12.74 -10.58
C LYS A 100 15.45 -13.51 -9.48
N VAL A 101 14.77 -14.59 -9.86
CA VAL A 101 14.08 -15.49 -8.92
C VAL A 101 15.09 -16.09 -7.93
N ASP A 102 16.23 -16.57 -8.42
CA ASP A 102 17.29 -17.14 -7.58
C ASP A 102 17.88 -16.09 -6.63
N LEU A 103 18.16 -14.88 -7.10
CA LEU A 103 18.68 -13.79 -6.27
C LEU A 103 17.71 -13.42 -5.15
N ILE A 104 16.42 -13.22 -5.45
CA ILE A 104 15.41 -12.86 -4.44
C ILE A 104 15.28 -13.96 -3.39
N ASN A 105 15.25 -15.22 -3.79
CA ASN A 105 15.17 -16.35 -2.85
C ASN A 105 16.43 -16.47 -1.96
N ARG A 106 17.58 -15.98 -2.42
CA ARG A 106 18.80 -15.85 -1.62
C ARG A 106 18.90 -14.53 -0.85
N ARG A 107 17.84 -13.75 -0.80
CA ARG A 107 17.82 -12.43 -0.14
C ARG A 107 18.81 -11.43 -0.74
N LYS A 108 19.02 -11.49 -2.03
CA LYS A 108 19.84 -10.55 -2.80
C LYS A 108 18.97 -9.79 -3.79
N SER A 109 19.24 -8.50 -3.94
CA SER A 109 18.53 -7.68 -4.90
C SER A 109 19.01 -7.93 -6.33
N PRO A 110 18.09 -8.19 -7.29
CA PRO A 110 18.44 -8.24 -8.71
C PRO A 110 18.54 -6.84 -9.36
N ILE A 111 18.29 -5.78 -8.60
CA ILE A 111 18.34 -4.39 -9.04
C ILE A 111 19.20 -3.58 -8.08
N GLN A 112 19.82 -2.49 -8.59
CA GLN A 112 20.62 -1.58 -7.77
C GLN A 112 19.72 -0.59 -7.04
N ASP A 113 19.42 -0.88 -5.78
CA ASP A 113 18.61 -0.03 -4.90
C ASP A 113 19.00 -0.32 -3.45
N ASP A 114 19.64 0.64 -2.80
CA ASP A 114 20.21 0.49 -1.46
C ASP A 114 19.13 0.12 -0.41
N TYR A 115 17.89 0.63 -0.56
CA TYR A 115 16.80 0.32 0.37
C TYR A 115 16.30 -1.10 0.20
N ILE A 116 16.12 -1.55 -1.06
CA ILE A 116 15.68 -2.92 -1.34
C ILE A 116 16.76 -3.91 -0.88
N GLU A 117 18.03 -3.64 -1.17
CA GLU A 117 19.15 -4.46 -0.71
C GLU A 117 19.16 -4.58 0.81
N LYS A 118 19.03 -3.45 1.51
CA LYS A 118 18.96 -3.41 2.97
C LYS A 118 17.77 -4.18 3.52
N TYR A 119 16.56 -3.99 2.93
CA TYR A 119 15.36 -4.69 3.39
C TYR A 119 15.46 -6.20 3.19
N LEU A 120 15.95 -6.65 2.03
CA LEU A 120 16.16 -8.07 1.77
C LEU A 120 17.17 -8.72 2.73
N ALA A 121 18.22 -7.97 3.12
CA ALA A 121 19.28 -8.47 4.00
C ALA A 121 18.92 -8.44 5.50
N GLU A 122 18.21 -7.40 5.95
CA GLU A 122 18.02 -7.10 7.37
C GLU A 122 16.62 -7.39 7.92
N LYS A 123 15.60 -7.44 7.06
CA LYS A 123 14.21 -7.61 7.51
C LYS A 123 13.77 -9.07 7.43
N GLU A 124 12.95 -9.47 8.38
CA GLU A 124 12.19 -10.71 8.27
C GLU A 124 11.09 -10.50 7.24
N LEU A 125 11.23 -11.14 6.09
CA LEU A 125 10.29 -11.03 4.98
C LEU A 125 9.72 -12.41 4.67
N ASP A 126 8.40 -12.52 4.69
CA ASP A 126 7.71 -13.68 4.13
C ASP A 126 7.56 -13.51 2.62
N LEU A 127 8.70 -13.60 1.95
CA LEU A 127 8.87 -13.38 0.52
C LEU A 127 9.47 -14.62 -0.13
N THR A 128 8.80 -15.14 -1.15
CA THR A 128 9.32 -16.16 -2.06
C THR A 128 9.27 -15.65 -3.49
N ALA A 129 10.12 -16.17 -4.36
CA ALA A 129 10.08 -15.85 -5.79
C ALA A 129 9.95 -17.13 -6.62
N THR A 130 9.24 -17.05 -7.73
CA THR A 130 8.99 -18.19 -8.62
C THR A 130 8.88 -17.77 -10.08
N LEU A 131 9.12 -18.75 -10.99
CA LEU A 131 8.83 -18.64 -12.43
C LEU A 131 7.39 -19.07 -12.74
N ASP A 132 6.75 -19.80 -11.82
CA ASP A 132 5.40 -20.35 -12.00
C ASP A 132 4.34 -19.35 -11.53
N GLY A 133 3.90 -18.51 -12.48
CA GLY A 133 2.84 -17.54 -12.22
C GLY A 133 1.50 -18.20 -11.93
N ALA A 134 1.18 -19.32 -12.60
CA ALA A 134 -0.09 -19.99 -12.38
C ALA A 134 -0.23 -20.52 -10.94
N ALA A 135 0.83 -21.13 -10.41
CA ALA A 135 0.86 -21.58 -9.03
C ALA A 135 0.79 -20.40 -8.03
N ALA A 136 1.50 -19.30 -8.33
CA ALA A 136 1.53 -18.12 -7.47
C ALA A 136 0.16 -17.41 -7.39
N TYR A 137 -0.58 -17.34 -8.51
CA TYR A 137 -1.85 -16.61 -8.57
C TYR A 137 -3.04 -17.42 -8.08
N LYS A 138 -2.97 -18.75 -8.11
CA LYS A 138 -4.09 -19.65 -7.82
C LYS A 138 -4.78 -19.39 -6.48
N ASP A 139 -3.98 -19.13 -5.44
CA ASP A 139 -4.49 -18.94 -4.08
C ASP A 139 -4.24 -17.51 -3.55
N ALA A 140 -3.95 -16.56 -4.45
CA ALA A 140 -3.68 -15.18 -4.09
C ALA A 140 -4.99 -14.41 -3.81
N ASP A 141 -5.04 -13.65 -2.73
CA ASP A 141 -6.10 -12.68 -2.46
C ASP A 141 -5.95 -11.45 -3.37
N TYR A 142 -4.69 -11.06 -3.61
CA TYR A 142 -4.32 -9.92 -4.46
C TYR A 142 -3.23 -10.30 -5.44
N VAL A 143 -3.36 -9.84 -6.67
CA VAL A 143 -2.30 -9.92 -7.68
C VAL A 143 -1.91 -8.51 -8.13
N ILE A 144 -0.70 -8.09 -7.78
CA ILE A 144 -0.15 -6.79 -8.13
C ILE A 144 0.65 -6.94 -9.43
N ILE A 145 0.21 -6.26 -10.48
CA ILE A 145 0.80 -6.35 -11.81
C ILE A 145 1.75 -5.17 -12.01
N ALA A 146 3.04 -5.44 -11.99
CA ALA A 146 4.14 -4.50 -12.23
C ALA A 146 5.01 -4.97 -13.42
N ALA A 147 4.38 -5.62 -14.39
CA ALA A 147 5.01 -6.06 -15.63
C ALA A 147 5.45 -4.85 -16.47
N PRO A 148 6.54 -4.94 -17.24
CA PRO A 148 7.00 -3.84 -18.06
C PRO A 148 5.99 -3.50 -19.16
N THR A 149 5.87 -2.19 -19.42
CA THR A 149 5.15 -1.66 -20.58
C THR A 149 6.13 -0.83 -21.39
N ASN A 150 6.37 -1.22 -22.63
CA ASN A 150 7.35 -0.54 -23.49
C ASN A 150 6.62 0.45 -24.41
N TYR A 151 7.14 1.67 -24.50
CA TYR A 151 6.64 2.64 -25.46
C TYR A 151 7.41 2.53 -26.78
N ASP A 152 6.70 2.20 -27.86
CA ASP A 152 7.23 2.24 -29.23
C ASP A 152 6.99 3.64 -29.84
N SER A 153 8.03 4.46 -29.85
CA SER A 153 7.95 5.82 -30.36
C SER A 153 7.74 5.89 -31.89
N ALA A 154 8.07 4.83 -32.62
CA ALA A 154 7.85 4.77 -34.07
C ALA A 154 6.39 4.53 -34.43
N ARG A 155 5.69 3.79 -33.57
CA ARG A 155 4.27 3.46 -33.72
C ARG A 155 3.36 4.30 -32.85
N ASN A 156 3.93 5.13 -31.99
CA ASN A 156 3.21 5.91 -30.97
C ASN A 156 2.26 5.01 -30.12
N TYR A 157 2.79 3.89 -29.65
CA TYR A 157 2.02 2.82 -29.04
C TYR A 157 2.70 2.28 -27.77
N PHE A 158 1.91 2.03 -26.73
CA PHE A 158 2.36 1.31 -25.55
C PHE A 158 2.10 -0.20 -25.72
N ASP A 159 3.12 -1.00 -25.59
CA ASP A 159 3.00 -2.45 -25.57
C ASP A 159 2.55 -2.92 -24.18
N THR A 160 1.28 -3.25 -24.06
CA THR A 160 0.65 -3.76 -22.83
C THR A 160 0.57 -5.28 -22.76
N SER A 161 1.10 -5.98 -23.76
CA SER A 161 0.98 -7.43 -23.89
C SER A 161 1.40 -8.23 -22.66
N ALA A 162 2.45 -7.78 -21.96
CA ALA A 162 2.90 -8.43 -20.72
C ALA A 162 1.88 -8.27 -19.58
N VAL A 163 1.21 -7.13 -19.49
CA VAL A 163 0.14 -6.87 -18.50
C VAL A 163 -1.08 -7.73 -18.82
N GLU A 164 -1.49 -7.75 -20.09
CA GLU A 164 -2.63 -8.54 -20.56
C GLU A 164 -2.42 -10.03 -20.34
N ALA A 165 -1.23 -10.55 -20.64
CA ALA A 165 -0.90 -11.96 -20.39
C ALA A 165 -0.99 -12.35 -18.90
N VAL A 166 -0.59 -11.45 -17.99
CA VAL A 166 -0.76 -11.69 -16.55
C VAL A 166 -2.24 -11.69 -16.18
N ILE A 167 -3.03 -10.75 -16.68
CA ILE A 167 -4.48 -10.68 -16.42
C ILE A 167 -5.18 -11.97 -16.91
N GLU A 168 -4.89 -12.40 -18.13
CA GLU A 168 -5.46 -13.65 -18.71
C GLU A 168 -5.10 -14.87 -17.86
N LEU A 169 -3.84 -14.96 -17.43
CA LEU A 169 -3.40 -16.07 -16.59
C LEU A 169 -4.11 -16.04 -15.23
N VAL A 170 -4.21 -14.88 -14.58
CA VAL A 170 -4.94 -14.74 -13.30
C VAL A 170 -6.39 -15.18 -13.48
N LEU A 171 -7.09 -14.65 -14.48
CA LEU A 171 -8.49 -15.02 -14.76
C LEU A 171 -8.68 -16.51 -15.00
N SER A 172 -7.68 -17.18 -15.60
CA SER A 172 -7.75 -18.61 -15.87
C SER A 172 -7.60 -19.48 -14.63
N VAL A 173 -6.88 -19.05 -13.60
CA VAL A 173 -6.55 -19.87 -12.41
C VAL A 173 -7.23 -19.37 -11.13
N ASN A 174 -7.58 -18.08 -11.04
CA ASN A 174 -8.19 -17.46 -9.88
C ASN A 174 -8.97 -16.18 -10.27
N PRO A 175 -10.18 -16.32 -10.83
CA PRO A 175 -10.97 -15.18 -11.27
C PRO A 175 -11.45 -14.27 -10.11
N ASP A 176 -11.40 -14.74 -8.87
CA ASP A 176 -11.83 -14.00 -7.68
C ASP A 176 -10.72 -13.13 -7.09
N ALA A 177 -9.47 -13.27 -7.54
CA ALA A 177 -8.36 -12.46 -7.07
C ALA A 177 -8.55 -10.98 -7.42
N VAL A 178 -8.23 -10.10 -6.46
CA VAL A 178 -8.21 -8.65 -6.74
C VAL A 178 -6.93 -8.30 -7.49
N MET A 179 -7.06 -7.85 -8.73
CA MET A 179 -5.93 -7.42 -9.56
C MET A 179 -5.68 -5.91 -9.38
N VAL A 180 -4.42 -5.55 -9.11
CA VAL A 180 -3.96 -4.16 -8.95
C VAL A 180 -2.89 -3.88 -10.00
N ILE A 181 -3.21 -3.09 -11.01
CA ILE A 181 -2.25 -2.72 -12.06
C ILE A 181 -1.40 -1.55 -11.57
N LYS A 182 -0.08 -1.77 -11.50
CA LYS A 182 0.94 -0.76 -11.15
C LYS A 182 1.85 -0.44 -12.34
N SER A 183 1.70 -1.15 -13.44
CA SER A 183 2.37 -0.82 -14.71
C SER A 183 1.87 0.52 -15.22
N THR A 184 2.74 1.26 -15.93
CA THR A 184 2.31 2.45 -16.66
C THR A 184 1.41 2.04 -17.82
N ILE A 185 0.22 2.59 -17.86
CA ILE A 185 -0.75 2.37 -18.95
C ILE A 185 -1.07 3.71 -19.62
N PRO A 186 -1.38 3.74 -20.96
CA PRO A 186 -1.72 4.94 -21.68
C PRO A 186 -2.99 5.59 -21.18
#